data_7511288013e2792094bafecc1470dae6
#
_entry.id   7511288013e2792094bafecc1470dae6
#
_cell.length_a   1.000
_cell.length_b   1.000
_cell.length_c   1.000
_cell.angle_alpha   90.00
_cell.angle_beta   90.00
_cell.angle_gamma   90.00
#
_symmetry.space_group_name_H-M   'P 1'
#
loop_
_entity.id
_entity.type
_entity.pdbx_description
1 polymer ?
#
loop_
_entity_poly.entity_id
_entity_poly.type
_entity_poly.pdbx_seq_one_letter_code
_entity_poly.pdbx_strand_id
1 'polypeptide(L)'
;MRGCNNFCTYCIIPYARGRVRSRKPESVIKQAKELVTKGYVEIVLTGIHTAGYGEDLEDYSFYDLLVDLVKIEGLKRLRISSIETSQITDEIIDLISKSKIIVDHLHVPLQAGCDETLKRMNRKYNCEQYYEKLSKIRKLVPDIVFTTDVIVGFPGESEEEFEKTYEFIKKVGYTQLHVFPYSMRKGTPAARMVQVDEKIKHERVNRLIALSHELNENYAKSQIGKTLRVLFEKEENGYYVGHGDNYLLVKVPSDKQLIGQLKNVIIDSYDEILIGRVV
;
A
#
# COMPACT_ATOMS: atom_id res chain seq x y z
N MET A 1 14.97 6.23 0.46
CA MET A 1 15.43 5.81 1.79
C MET A 1 15.96 4.38 1.74
N ARG A 2 17.00 4.03 2.53
CA ARG A 2 17.63 2.70 2.60
C ARG A 2 17.60 2.19 4.05
N GLY A 3 17.69 0.84 4.23
CA GLY A 3 17.73 0.22 5.55
C GLY A 3 16.38 0.21 6.28
N CYS A 4 16.36 -0.41 7.47
CA CYS A 4 15.17 -0.51 8.33
C CYS A 4 15.57 -0.80 9.77
N ASN A 5 14.84 -0.24 10.73
CA ASN A 5 15.09 -0.41 12.18
C ASN A 5 14.17 -1.43 12.86
N ASN A 6 13.23 -2.08 12.14
CA ASN A 6 12.18 -2.92 12.75
C ASN A 6 12.68 -4.29 13.24
N PHE A 7 13.69 -4.89 12.60
CA PHE A 7 14.19 -6.22 12.96
C PHE A 7 13.11 -7.30 13.07
N CYS A 8 12.14 -7.30 12.12
CA CYS A 8 11.17 -8.37 12.03
C CYS A 8 11.90 -9.72 11.89
N THR A 9 11.43 -10.76 12.58
CA THR A 9 12.14 -12.04 12.70
C THR A 9 12.36 -12.78 11.38
N TYR A 10 11.59 -12.46 10.33
CA TYR A 10 11.71 -13.03 9.00
C TYR A 10 12.57 -12.20 8.04
N CYS A 11 12.94 -10.97 8.42
CA CYS A 11 13.48 -10.00 7.47
C CYS A 11 15.00 -9.90 7.56
N ILE A 12 15.68 -10.08 6.43
CA ILE A 12 17.13 -9.95 6.32
C ILE A 12 17.59 -8.50 6.09
N ILE A 13 16.68 -7.59 5.78
CA ILE A 13 17.00 -6.21 5.36
C ILE A 13 17.87 -5.44 6.38
N PRO A 14 17.57 -5.44 7.70
CA PRO A 14 18.42 -4.73 8.67
C PRO A 14 19.88 -5.21 8.67
N TYR A 15 20.07 -6.48 8.40
CA TYR A 15 21.42 -7.12 8.35
C TYR A 15 22.12 -6.87 7.01
N ALA A 16 21.37 -6.84 5.89
CA ALA A 16 21.93 -6.69 4.55
C ALA A 16 22.10 -5.21 4.13
N ARG A 17 21.19 -4.32 4.57
CA ARG A 17 21.14 -2.92 4.17
C ARG A 17 21.45 -1.95 5.31
N GLY A 18 21.56 -2.44 6.56
CA GLY A 18 21.81 -1.64 7.75
C GLY A 18 20.58 -0.88 8.25
N ARG A 19 20.83 0.06 9.13
CA ARG A 19 19.82 0.94 9.73
C ARG A 19 19.23 1.90 8.69
N VAL A 20 18.14 2.58 9.07
CA VAL A 20 17.54 3.64 8.26
C VAL A 20 18.60 4.66 7.85
N ARG A 21 18.58 5.00 6.58
CA ARG A 21 19.35 6.11 6.01
C ARG A 21 18.48 6.88 5.05
N SER A 22 18.12 8.07 5.46
CA SER A 22 17.33 9.00 4.67
C SER A 22 18.16 9.69 3.61
N ARG A 23 17.55 9.99 2.49
CA ARG A 23 18.11 10.88 1.48
C ARG A 23 17.89 12.32 1.95
N LYS A 24 18.81 13.22 1.74
CA LYS A 24 18.68 14.64 2.13
C LYS A 24 17.39 15.25 1.57
N PRO A 25 16.59 15.97 2.39
CA PRO A 25 15.31 16.55 1.97
C PRO A 25 15.40 17.38 0.69
N GLU A 26 16.39 18.27 0.62
CA GLU A 26 16.60 19.18 -0.53
C GLU A 26 16.80 18.37 -1.83
N SER A 27 17.51 17.24 -1.73
CA SER A 27 17.75 16.36 -2.88
C SER A 27 16.47 15.65 -3.35
N VAL A 28 15.58 15.27 -2.42
CA VAL A 28 14.28 14.65 -2.75
C VAL A 28 13.38 15.67 -3.41
N ILE A 29 13.23 16.85 -2.80
CA ILE A 29 12.39 17.94 -3.28
C ILE A 29 12.88 18.43 -4.66
N LYS A 30 14.21 18.60 -4.83
CA LYS A 30 14.79 18.96 -6.11
C LYS A 30 14.42 17.96 -7.21
N GLN A 31 14.57 16.66 -6.94
CA GLN A 31 14.19 15.62 -7.89
C GLN A 31 12.71 15.65 -8.22
N ALA A 32 11.85 15.85 -7.22
CA ALA A 32 10.41 15.94 -7.44
C ALA A 32 10.05 17.12 -8.35
N LYS A 33 10.65 18.30 -8.12
CA LYS A 33 10.48 19.48 -8.99
C LYS A 33 10.97 19.23 -10.42
N GLU A 34 12.11 18.58 -10.58
CA GLU A 34 12.66 18.22 -11.90
C GLU A 34 11.74 17.25 -12.67
N LEU A 35 11.12 16.27 -11.96
CA LEU A 35 10.15 15.36 -12.56
C LEU A 35 8.90 16.10 -13.02
N VAL A 36 8.36 16.98 -12.18
CA VAL A 36 7.18 17.79 -12.53
C VAL A 36 7.49 18.71 -13.74
N THR A 37 8.67 19.34 -13.78
CA THR A 37 9.10 20.15 -14.94
C THR A 37 9.21 19.34 -16.22
N LYS A 38 9.50 18.04 -16.13
CA LYS A 38 9.49 17.10 -17.27
C LYS A 38 8.09 16.62 -17.67
N GLY A 39 7.04 17.10 -17.01
CA GLY A 39 5.64 16.77 -17.31
C GLY A 39 5.06 15.59 -16.54
N TYR A 40 5.80 15.00 -15.60
CA TYR A 40 5.23 13.97 -14.73
C TYR A 40 4.23 14.58 -13.75
N VAL A 41 3.01 14.08 -13.76
CA VAL A 41 1.90 14.58 -12.93
C VAL A 41 1.73 13.81 -11.63
N GLU A 42 2.29 12.60 -11.55
CA GLU A 42 2.28 11.75 -10.34
C GLU A 42 3.70 11.44 -9.89
N ILE A 43 3.88 11.44 -8.56
CA ILE A 43 5.09 10.93 -7.89
C ILE A 43 4.67 9.84 -6.92
N VAL A 44 5.35 8.69 -6.98
CA VAL A 44 5.21 7.60 -6.01
C VAL A 44 6.43 7.60 -5.10
N LEU A 45 6.20 7.80 -3.80
CA LEU A 45 7.25 7.71 -2.79
C LEU A 45 7.55 6.25 -2.51
N THR A 46 8.77 5.82 -2.76
CA THR A 46 9.23 4.45 -2.54
C THR A 46 10.39 4.38 -1.57
N GLY A 47 10.47 3.26 -0.85
CA GLY A 47 11.56 3.02 0.09
C GLY A 47 11.43 1.65 0.73
N ILE A 48 12.51 1.17 1.37
CA ILE A 48 12.49 -0.09 2.12
C ILE A 48 11.55 0.03 3.34
N HIS A 49 11.49 1.21 3.95
CA HIS A 49 10.67 1.53 5.11
C HIS A 49 10.23 3.00 5.01
N THR A 50 9.33 3.28 4.08
CA THR A 50 9.06 4.62 3.56
C THR A 50 8.80 5.66 4.64
N ALA A 51 7.96 5.36 5.61
CA ALA A 51 7.64 6.30 6.69
C ALA A 51 8.70 6.37 7.81
N GLY A 52 9.73 5.52 7.78
CA GLY A 52 10.93 5.70 8.61
C GLY A 52 11.88 6.77 8.06
N TYR A 53 11.48 7.47 6.99
CA TYR A 53 12.22 8.63 6.50
C TYR A 53 12.26 9.72 7.57
N GLY A 54 13.43 10.23 7.84
CA GLY A 54 13.64 11.24 8.86
C GLY A 54 14.08 10.70 10.23
N GLU A 55 13.94 9.37 10.51
CA GLU A 55 14.39 8.80 11.78
C GLU A 55 15.88 9.04 12.10
N ASP A 56 16.69 9.30 11.09
CA ASP A 56 18.13 9.60 11.16
C ASP A 56 18.46 11.07 10.83
N LEU A 57 17.46 11.95 10.77
CA LEU A 57 17.60 13.39 10.59
C LEU A 57 17.20 14.12 11.86
N GLU A 58 17.85 15.26 12.18
CA GLU A 58 17.61 15.97 13.45
C GLU A 58 16.25 16.67 13.46
N ASP A 59 15.90 17.45 12.44
CA ASP A 59 14.71 18.32 12.46
C ASP A 59 13.82 18.16 11.22
N TYR A 60 13.75 16.94 10.67
CA TYR A 60 12.96 16.70 9.47
C TYR A 60 12.41 15.28 9.42
N SER A 61 11.10 15.16 9.42
CA SER A 61 10.35 13.91 9.46
C SER A 61 9.75 13.52 8.10
N PHE A 62 9.14 12.34 8.02
CA PHE A 62 8.33 11.93 6.88
C PHE A 62 7.13 12.87 6.65
N TYR A 63 6.52 13.36 7.73
CA TYR A 63 5.45 14.35 7.65
C TYR A 63 5.91 15.63 6.97
N ASP A 64 7.06 16.19 7.37
CA ASP A 64 7.61 17.40 6.76
C ASP A 64 7.89 17.21 5.27
N LEU A 65 8.41 16.03 4.89
CA LEU A 65 8.60 15.69 3.49
C LEU A 65 7.28 15.68 2.71
N LEU A 66 6.22 15.12 3.27
CA LEU A 66 4.89 15.13 2.63
C LEU A 66 4.37 16.56 2.47
N VAL A 67 4.48 17.38 3.52
CA VAL A 67 4.07 18.80 3.50
C VAL A 67 4.80 19.58 2.41
N ASP A 68 6.09 19.36 2.24
CA ASP A 68 6.86 20.05 1.21
C ASP A 68 6.56 19.55 -0.21
N LEU A 69 6.33 18.24 -0.36
CA LEU A 69 6.00 17.67 -1.67
C LEU A 69 4.63 18.11 -2.17
N VAL A 70 3.62 18.20 -1.31
CA VAL A 70 2.26 18.63 -1.73
C VAL A 70 2.21 20.10 -2.15
N LYS A 71 3.21 20.92 -1.77
CA LYS A 71 3.35 22.32 -2.19
C LYS A 71 3.98 22.49 -3.57
N ILE A 72 4.50 21.43 -4.19
CA ILE A 72 5.17 21.53 -5.49
C ILE A 72 4.12 21.87 -6.56
N GLU A 73 4.26 23.05 -7.15
CA GLU A 73 3.39 23.50 -8.23
C GLU A 73 3.52 22.57 -9.45
N GLY A 74 2.37 22.16 -10.01
CA GLY A 74 2.29 21.22 -11.13
C GLY A 74 2.19 19.75 -10.73
N LEU A 75 2.55 19.35 -9.51
CA LEU A 75 2.28 18.00 -9.01
C LEU A 75 0.76 17.82 -8.82
N LYS A 76 0.20 16.77 -9.42
CA LYS A 76 -1.25 16.49 -9.37
C LYS A 76 -1.60 15.31 -8.48
N ARG A 77 -0.69 14.32 -8.35
CA ARG A 77 -0.87 13.15 -7.50
C ARG A 77 0.41 12.79 -6.76
N LEU A 78 0.27 12.46 -5.48
CA LEU A 78 1.32 11.92 -4.63
C LEU A 78 0.82 10.61 -4.04
N ARG A 79 1.52 9.53 -4.31
CA ARG A 79 1.22 8.21 -3.78
C ARG A 79 2.29 7.79 -2.79
N ILE A 80 1.85 7.30 -1.63
CA ILE A 80 2.73 6.70 -0.63
C ILE A 80 2.72 5.18 -0.89
N SER A 81 3.89 4.57 -1.09
CA SER A 81 3.95 3.13 -1.35
C SER A 81 3.54 2.35 -0.09
N SER A 82 4.46 1.97 0.74
CA SER A 82 4.17 1.16 1.93
C SER A 82 4.39 1.99 3.19
N ILE A 83 3.41 1.99 4.09
CA ILE A 83 3.48 2.72 5.37
C ILE A 83 3.02 1.82 6.52
N GLU A 84 3.82 1.69 7.57
CA GLU A 84 3.42 0.92 8.76
C GLU A 84 2.47 1.72 9.66
N THR A 85 1.51 1.02 10.27
CA THR A 85 0.50 1.65 11.15
C THR A 85 1.09 2.48 12.27
N SER A 86 2.22 2.05 12.85
CA SER A 86 2.93 2.77 13.91
C SER A 86 3.49 4.11 13.47
N GLN A 87 3.67 4.32 12.16
CA GLN A 87 4.24 5.54 11.59
C GLN A 87 3.18 6.47 10.97
N ILE A 88 1.92 6.04 10.95
CA ILE A 88 0.81 6.90 10.54
C ILE A 88 0.41 7.75 11.74
N THR A 89 0.99 8.95 11.84
CA THR A 89 0.67 9.90 12.91
C THR A 89 -0.64 10.63 12.61
N ASP A 90 -1.17 11.32 13.61
CA ASP A 90 -2.41 12.08 13.45
C ASP A 90 -2.25 13.26 12.48
N GLU A 91 -1.06 13.85 12.43
CA GLU A 91 -0.70 14.91 11.48
C GLU A 91 -0.68 14.40 10.04
N ILE A 92 -0.19 13.18 9.83
CA ILE A 92 -0.22 12.54 8.49
C ILE A 92 -1.66 12.26 8.07
N ILE A 93 -2.51 11.76 8.98
CA ILE A 93 -3.93 11.53 8.69
C ILE A 93 -4.64 12.83 8.34
N ASP A 94 -4.40 13.89 9.11
CA ASP A 94 -4.97 15.23 8.87
C ASP A 94 -4.50 15.79 7.51
N LEU A 95 -3.21 15.63 7.18
CA LEU A 95 -2.67 16.05 5.88
C LEU A 95 -3.32 15.27 4.71
N ILE A 96 -3.50 13.95 4.83
CA ILE A 96 -4.17 13.14 3.81
C ILE A 96 -5.61 13.62 3.63
N SER A 97 -6.35 13.84 4.72
CA SER A 97 -7.75 14.24 4.68
C SER A 97 -7.99 15.62 4.03
N LYS A 98 -7.00 16.51 4.07
CA LYS A 98 -7.08 17.87 3.53
C LYS A 98 -6.44 18.02 2.15
N SER A 99 -5.57 17.10 1.78
CA SER A 99 -4.81 17.18 0.54
C SER A 99 -5.64 16.67 -0.66
N LYS A 100 -5.66 17.46 -1.74
CA LYS A 100 -6.20 17.02 -3.04
C LYS A 100 -5.15 16.32 -3.91
N ILE A 101 -3.92 16.23 -3.42
CA ILE A 101 -2.77 15.68 -4.16
C ILE A 101 -2.41 14.29 -3.65
N ILE A 102 -2.46 14.04 -2.34
CA ILE A 102 -2.27 12.70 -1.78
C ILE A 102 -3.51 11.88 -2.14
N VAL A 103 -3.30 10.72 -2.75
CA VAL A 103 -4.38 9.84 -3.20
C VAL A 103 -5.07 9.11 -2.05
N ASP A 104 -6.34 8.76 -2.23
CA ASP A 104 -7.15 8.02 -1.25
C ASP A 104 -6.83 6.52 -1.27
N HIS A 105 -5.55 6.19 -1.21
CA HIS A 105 -5.04 4.82 -1.14
C HIS A 105 -3.80 4.76 -0.25
N LEU A 106 -3.80 3.82 0.68
CA LEU A 106 -2.63 3.47 1.49
C LEU A 106 -2.35 1.97 1.42
N HIS A 107 -1.11 1.63 1.15
CA HIS A 107 -0.64 0.26 1.33
C HIS A 107 -0.10 0.11 2.75
N VAL A 108 -0.82 -0.65 3.60
CA VAL A 108 -0.49 -0.80 5.03
C VAL A 108 -0.24 -2.27 5.33
N PRO A 109 1.04 -2.72 5.42
CA PRO A 109 1.38 -4.12 5.63
C PRO A 109 0.85 -4.65 6.97
N LEU A 110 -0.07 -5.62 6.93
CA LEU A 110 -0.59 -6.34 8.09
C LEU A 110 0.35 -7.45 8.55
N GLN A 111 0.90 -8.18 7.61
CA GLN A 111 1.74 -9.38 7.76
C GLN A 111 0.97 -10.60 8.30
N ALA A 112 0.24 -10.49 9.42
CA ALA A 112 -0.66 -11.49 9.97
C ALA A 112 -1.81 -10.82 10.75
N GLY A 113 -2.98 -11.43 10.77
CA GLY A 113 -4.15 -10.96 11.53
C GLY A 113 -4.38 -11.72 12.84
N CYS A 114 -3.30 -12.20 13.46
CA CYS A 114 -3.31 -12.93 14.73
C CYS A 114 -2.18 -12.42 15.61
N ASP A 115 -2.47 -12.05 16.84
CA ASP A 115 -1.51 -11.41 17.76
C ASP A 115 -0.34 -12.33 18.12
N GLU A 116 -0.58 -13.62 18.26
CA GLU A 116 0.45 -14.62 18.55
C GLU A 116 1.45 -14.70 17.39
N THR A 117 0.98 -14.66 16.15
CA THR A 117 1.84 -14.66 14.97
C THR A 117 2.57 -13.33 14.82
N LEU A 118 1.90 -12.18 15.01
CA LEU A 118 2.53 -10.85 15.01
C LEU A 118 3.65 -10.75 16.05
N LYS A 119 3.45 -11.28 17.24
CA LYS A 119 4.46 -11.33 18.30
C LYS A 119 5.67 -12.17 17.87
N ARG A 120 5.47 -13.36 17.29
CA ARG A 120 6.55 -14.18 16.74
C ARG A 120 7.30 -13.49 15.61
N MET A 121 6.59 -12.69 14.79
CA MET A 121 7.17 -11.86 13.74
C MET A 121 7.94 -10.64 14.27
N ASN A 122 7.88 -10.35 15.59
CA ASN A 122 8.41 -9.13 16.22
C ASN A 122 7.77 -7.85 15.65
N ARG A 123 6.45 -7.89 15.37
CA ARG A 123 5.71 -6.68 14.99
C ARG A 123 5.45 -5.81 16.21
N LYS A 124 5.36 -4.50 16.00
CA LYS A 124 5.25 -3.48 17.07
C LYS A 124 3.80 -3.02 17.28
N TYR A 125 2.84 -3.77 16.80
CA TYR A 125 1.40 -3.55 16.96
C TYR A 125 0.70 -4.89 17.15
N ASN A 126 -0.51 -4.85 17.69
CA ASN A 126 -1.46 -5.94 17.71
C ASN A 126 -2.64 -5.68 16.76
N CYS A 127 -3.52 -6.64 16.60
CA CYS A 127 -4.68 -6.55 15.71
C CYS A 127 -5.63 -5.40 16.08
N GLU A 128 -5.86 -5.18 17.38
CA GLU A 128 -6.74 -4.12 17.86
C GLU A 128 -6.19 -2.73 17.50
N GLN A 129 -4.96 -2.44 17.85
CA GLN A 129 -4.27 -1.18 17.53
C GLN A 129 -4.24 -0.93 16.01
N TYR A 130 -4.00 -2.00 15.24
CA TYR A 130 -4.01 -1.92 13.79
C TYR A 130 -5.41 -1.53 13.27
N TYR A 131 -6.45 -2.22 13.72
CA TYR A 131 -7.83 -1.97 13.30
C TYR A 131 -8.33 -0.58 13.70
N GLU A 132 -8.04 -0.14 14.92
CA GLU A 132 -8.39 1.19 15.42
C GLU A 132 -7.76 2.30 14.57
N LYS A 133 -6.48 2.13 14.20
CA LYS A 133 -5.76 3.10 13.36
C LYS A 133 -6.43 3.21 11.97
N LEU A 134 -6.72 2.10 11.31
CA LEU A 134 -7.37 2.14 10.00
C LEU A 134 -8.80 2.67 10.09
N SER A 135 -9.52 2.32 11.14
CA SER A 135 -10.87 2.83 11.41
C SER A 135 -10.87 4.35 11.63
N LYS A 136 -9.87 4.87 12.34
CA LYS A 136 -9.68 6.32 12.50
C LYS A 136 -9.45 7.02 11.16
N ILE A 137 -8.59 6.44 10.32
CA ILE A 137 -8.32 7.00 8.98
C ILE A 137 -9.61 7.02 8.14
N ARG A 138 -10.37 5.91 8.09
CA ARG A 138 -11.66 5.84 7.36
C ARG A 138 -12.69 6.87 7.82
N LYS A 139 -12.72 7.21 9.11
CA LYS A 139 -13.64 8.24 9.62
C LYS A 139 -13.32 9.63 9.07
N LEU A 140 -12.03 9.92 8.82
CA LEU A 140 -11.57 11.23 8.34
C LEU A 140 -11.44 11.28 6.80
N VAL A 141 -11.23 10.13 6.17
CA VAL A 141 -11.12 9.96 4.72
C VAL A 141 -12.04 8.79 4.31
N PRO A 142 -13.36 9.03 4.15
CA PRO A 142 -14.34 7.94 3.94
C PRO A 142 -14.09 7.07 2.70
N ASP A 143 -13.54 7.65 1.64
CA ASP A 143 -13.26 6.96 0.39
C ASP A 143 -11.90 6.26 0.35
N ILE A 144 -11.13 6.30 1.47
CA ILE A 144 -9.80 5.71 1.52
C ILE A 144 -9.82 4.20 1.33
N VAL A 145 -8.90 3.75 0.52
CA VAL A 145 -8.70 2.34 0.17
C VAL A 145 -7.44 1.81 0.83
N PHE A 146 -7.52 0.63 1.40
CA PHE A 146 -6.37 -0.05 1.96
C PHE A 146 -6.03 -1.30 1.15
N THR A 147 -4.74 -1.44 0.84
CA THR A 147 -4.13 -2.68 0.37
C THR A 147 -3.11 -3.16 1.39
N THR A 148 -2.75 -4.44 1.37
CA THR A 148 -1.86 -5.00 2.40
C THR A 148 -1.03 -6.16 1.90
N ASP A 149 0.07 -6.43 2.62
CA ASP A 149 0.85 -7.66 2.51
C ASP A 149 0.48 -8.62 3.64
N VAL A 150 0.35 -9.91 3.30
CA VAL A 150 0.10 -10.99 4.27
C VAL A 150 1.07 -12.14 4.02
N ILE A 151 1.72 -12.62 5.07
CA ILE A 151 2.59 -13.79 5.06
C ILE A 151 1.83 -14.96 5.70
N VAL A 152 1.61 -16.03 4.96
CA VAL A 152 0.99 -17.26 5.46
C VAL A 152 2.01 -18.36 5.69
N GLY A 153 1.71 -19.27 6.61
CA GLY A 153 2.62 -20.36 6.98
C GLY A 153 3.88 -19.85 7.64
N PHE A 154 3.79 -18.75 8.38
CA PHE A 154 4.88 -18.31 9.24
C PHE A 154 5.24 -19.40 10.24
N PRO A 155 6.52 -19.61 10.61
CA PRO A 155 6.92 -20.66 11.51
C PRO A 155 6.09 -20.72 12.79
N GLY A 156 5.51 -21.90 13.06
CA GLY A 156 4.63 -22.14 14.20
C GLY A 156 3.19 -21.64 14.04
N GLU A 157 2.80 -21.14 12.86
CA GLU A 157 1.41 -20.72 12.60
C GLU A 157 0.48 -21.96 12.58
N SER A 158 -0.46 -22.02 13.54
CA SER A 158 -1.50 -23.05 13.58
C SER A 158 -2.64 -22.76 12.60
N GLU A 159 -3.55 -23.73 12.41
CA GLU A 159 -4.76 -23.49 11.62
C GLU A 159 -5.66 -22.44 12.28
N GLU A 160 -5.82 -22.49 13.60
CA GLU A 160 -6.59 -21.50 14.34
C GLU A 160 -6.03 -20.06 14.17
N GLU A 161 -4.71 -19.89 14.17
CA GLU A 161 -4.07 -18.59 13.94
C GLU A 161 -4.28 -18.09 12.51
N PHE A 162 -4.26 -19.01 11.54
CA PHE A 162 -4.57 -18.67 10.15
C PHE A 162 -6.05 -18.27 10.00
N GLU A 163 -7.00 -18.98 10.61
CA GLU A 163 -8.42 -18.60 10.59
C GLU A 163 -8.66 -17.22 11.23
N LYS A 164 -7.99 -16.92 12.36
CA LYS A 164 -8.03 -15.56 12.94
C LYS A 164 -7.55 -14.52 11.94
N THR A 165 -6.48 -14.80 11.19
CA THR A 165 -5.96 -13.91 10.15
C THR A 165 -6.96 -13.73 9.01
N TYR A 166 -7.60 -14.81 8.56
CA TYR A 166 -8.60 -14.78 7.50
C TYR A 166 -9.81 -13.90 7.88
N GLU A 167 -10.37 -14.12 9.08
CA GLU A 167 -11.50 -13.33 9.57
C GLU A 167 -11.12 -11.87 9.88
N PHE A 168 -9.90 -11.62 10.35
CA PHE A 168 -9.43 -10.27 10.57
C PHE A 168 -9.30 -9.48 9.26
N ILE A 169 -8.82 -10.10 8.18
CA ILE A 169 -8.75 -9.50 6.84
C ILE A 169 -10.14 -9.09 6.36
N LYS A 170 -11.14 -9.97 6.51
CA LYS A 170 -12.53 -9.65 6.18
C LYS A 170 -13.07 -8.47 7.00
N LYS A 171 -12.80 -8.47 8.31
CA LYS A 171 -13.20 -7.39 9.23
C LYS A 171 -12.60 -6.04 8.83
N VAL A 172 -11.32 -6.00 8.45
CA VAL A 172 -10.66 -4.76 8.01
C VAL A 172 -11.22 -4.28 6.68
N GLY A 173 -11.57 -5.18 5.76
CA GLY A 173 -12.13 -4.83 4.45
C GLY A 173 -11.10 -4.15 3.55
N TYR A 174 -10.05 -4.87 3.20
CA TYR A 174 -9.08 -4.45 2.20
C TYR A 174 -9.68 -4.54 0.79
N THR A 175 -9.11 -3.79 -0.15
CA THR A 175 -9.47 -3.93 -1.56
C THR A 175 -8.58 -4.90 -2.31
N GLN A 176 -7.37 -5.14 -1.80
CA GLN A 176 -6.43 -6.08 -2.40
C GLN A 176 -5.43 -6.57 -1.36
N LEU A 177 -5.06 -7.85 -1.47
CA LEU A 177 -4.02 -8.49 -0.68
C LEU A 177 -2.87 -8.92 -1.59
N HIS A 178 -1.65 -8.68 -1.13
CA HIS A 178 -0.47 -9.37 -1.64
C HIS A 178 -0.14 -10.50 -0.69
N VAL A 179 -0.39 -11.73 -1.13
CA VAL A 179 -0.26 -12.93 -0.29
C VAL A 179 1.06 -13.63 -0.61
N PHE A 180 1.87 -13.85 0.42
CA PHE A 180 3.16 -14.51 0.30
C PHE A 180 3.22 -15.75 1.20
N PRO A 181 3.62 -16.92 0.68
CA PRO A 181 4.06 -17.99 1.56
C PRO A 181 5.32 -17.55 2.29
N TYR A 182 5.45 -17.89 3.56
CA TYR A 182 6.69 -17.63 4.29
C TYR A 182 7.86 -18.29 3.55
N SER A 183 8.87 -17.51 3.24
CA SER A 183 10.12 -17.96 2.60
C SER A 183 11.29 -17.79 3.58
N MET A 184 11.91 -18.91 3.93
CA MET A 184 13.03 -18.94 4.87
C MET A 184 14.22 -18.13 4.33
N ARG A 185 14.73 -17.23 5.15
CA ARG A 185 15.94 -16.44 4.88
C ARG A 185 17.03 -16.81 5.86
N LYS A 186 18.12 -17.41 5.36
CA LYS A 186 19.27 -17.78 6.17
C LYS A 186 19.79 -16.57 6.97
N GLY A 187 20.05 -16.74 8.24
CA GLY A 187 20.54 -15.69 9.15
C GLY A 187 19.46 -14.94 9.90
N THR A 188 18.18 -15.17 9.59
CA THR A 188 17.05 -14.58 10.33
C THR A 188 16.63 -15.47 11.50
N PRO A 189 16.05 -14.91 12.59
CA PRO A 189 15.51 -15.69 13.69
C PRO A 189 14.46 -16.72 13.26
N ALA A 190 13.53 -16.35 12.37
CA ALA A 190 12.47 -17.23 11.90
C ALA A 190 12.99 -18.47 11.15
N ALA A 191 14.17 -18.40 10.55
CA ALA A 191 14.79 -19.56 9.91
C ALA A 191 15.15 -20.70 10.87
N ARG A 192 15.20 -20.43 12.17
CA ARG A 192 15.53 -21.41 13.24
C ARG A 192 14.28 -21.96 13.92
N MET A 193 13.10 -21.43 13.60
CA MET A 193 11.83 -21.86 14.17
C MET A 193 11.30 -23.10 13.44
N VAL A 194 10.33 -23.80 14.05
CA VAL A 194 9.64 -24.94 13.42
C VAL A 194 8.86 -24.49 12.22
N GLN A 195 9.20 -24.99 11.04
CA GLN A 195 8.59 -24.59 9.77
C GLN A 195 7.22 -25.25 9.58
N VAL A 196 6.31 -24.53 8.92
CA VAL A 196 5.03 -25.07 8.46
C VAL A 196 5.25 -25.83 7.15
N ASP A 197 4.52 -26.93 6.97
CA ASP A 197 4.59 -27.75 5.75
C ASP A 197 4.24 -26.93 4.49
N GLU A 198 4.94 -27.19 3.39
CA GLU A 198 4.75 -26.41 2.14
C GLU A 198 3.36 -26.60 1.53
N LYS A 199 2.70 -27.75 1.73
CA LYS A 199 1.34 -27.99 1.25
C LYS A 199 0.35 -27.10 2.00
N ILE A 200 0.51 -26.97 3.32
CA ILE A 200 -0.32 -26.10 4.15
C ILE A 200 -0.12 -24.63 3.74
N LYS A 201 1.12 -24.21 3.52
CA LYS A 201 1.38 -22.83 3.03
C LYS A 201 0.66 -22.57 1.71
N HIS A 202 0.75 -23.52 0.78
CA HIS A 202 0.13 -23.39 -0.54
C HIS A 202 -1.39 -23.31 -0.47
N GLU A 203 -2.01 -24.14 0.36
CA GLU A 203 -3.44 -24.09 0.64
C GLU A 203 -3.88 -22.74 1.21
N ARG A 204 -3.16 -22.22 2.23
CA ARG A 204 -3.44 -20.92 2.83
C ARG A 204 -3.28 -19.76 1.85
N VAL A 205 -2.25 -19.81 0.98
CA VAL A 205 -2.07 -18.84 -0.11
C VAL A 205 -3.30 -18.82 -1.01
N ASN A 206 -3.74 -19.99 -1.48
CA ASN A 206 -4.88 -20.08 -2.40
C ASN A 206 -6.18 -19.54 -1.75
N ARG A 207 -6.42 -19.84 -0.48
CA ARG A 207 -7.57 -19.30 0.27
C ARG A 207 -7.56 -17.78 0.37
N LEU A 208 -6.41 -17.17 0.69
CA LEU A 208 -6.31 -15.71 0.77
C LEU A 208 -6.30 -15.02 -0.60
N ILE A 209 -5.79 -15.67 -1.64
CA ILE A 209 -5.90 -15.15 -3.01
C ILE A 209 -7.38 -15.12 -3.43
N ALA A 210 -8.13 -16.18 -3.17
CA ALA A 210 -9.58 -16.22 -3.45
C ALA A 210 -10.32 -15.12 -2.71
N LEU A 211 -10.02 -14.92 -1.42
CA LEU A 211 -10.59 -13.81 -0.64
C LEU A 211 -10.20 -12.45 -1.20
N SER A 212 -8.94 -12.27 -1.63
CA SER A 212 -8.48 -11.02 -2.25
C SER A 212 -9.26 -10.70 -3.52
N HIS A 213 -9.51 -11.71 -4.37
CA HIS A 213 -10.32 -11.53 -5.58
C HIS A 213 -11.76 -11.13 -5.25
N GLU A 214 -12.39 -11.79 -4.29
CA GLU A 214 -13.74 -11.46 -3.84
C GLU A 214 -13.83 -10.01 -3.32
N LEU A 215 -12.90 -9.61 -2.45
CA LEU A 215 -12.87 -8.26 -1.89
C LEU A 215 -12.64 -7.20 -2.97
N ASN A 216 -11.71 -7.45 -3.90
CA ASN A 216 -11.42 -6.55 -5.01
C ASN A 216 -12.62 -6.39 -5.95
N GLU A 217 -13.24 -7.50 -6.35
CA GLU A 217 -14.41 -7.50 -7.22
C GLU A 217 -15.59 -6.75 -6.59
N ASN A 218 -15.88 -7.01 -5.30
CA ASN A 218 -16.94 -6.33 -4.56
C ASN A 218 -16.69 -4.82 -4.49
N TYR A 219 -15.45 -4.41 -4.20
CA TYR A 219 -15.10 -3.00 -4.18
C TYR A 219 -15.16 -2.38 -5.59
N ALA A 220 -14.63 -3.05 -6.61
CA ALA A 220 -14.67 -2.56 -7.98
C ALA A 220 -16.11 -2.35 -8.47
N LYS A 221 -16.99 -3.32 -8.25
CA LYS A 221 -18.42 -3.20 -8.59
C LYS A 221 -19.10 -2.03 -7.88
N SER A 222 -18.70 -1.71 -6.66
CA SER A 222 -19.23 -0.56 -5.91
C SER A 222 -18.84 0.80 -6.51
N GLN A 223 -17.90 0.82 -7.45
CA GLN A 223 -17.47 2.04 -8.15
C GLN A 223 -18.30 2.34 -9.41
N ILE A 224 -19.14 1.41 -9.87
CA ILE A 224 -20.01 1.63 -11.03
C ILE A 224 -20.93 2.83 -10.77
N GLY A 225 -21.01 3.75 -11.74
CA GLY A 225 -21.74 5.01 -11.65
C GLY A 225 -20.99 6.16 -10.99
N LYS A 226 -19.83 5.89 -10.35
CA LYS A 226 -19.01 6.93 -9.74
C LYS A 226 -18.01 7.51 -10.73
N THR A 227 -17.50 8.70 -10.41
CA THR A 227 -16.40 9.33 -11.16
C THR A 227 -15.09 9.09 -10.43
N LEU A 228 -14.11 8.51 -11.13
CA LEU A 228 -12.76 8.31 -10.64
C LEU A 228 -11.79 9.22 -11.41
N ARG A 229 -10.79 9.74 -10.70
CA ARG A 229 -9.67 10.45 -11.32
C ARG A 229 -8.60 9.43 -11.69
N VAL A 230 -8.37 9.23 -13.01
CA VAL A 230 -7.51 8.16 -13.55
C VAL A 230 -6.31 8.77 -14.26
N LEU A 231 -5.12 8.26 -13.98
CA LEU A 231 -3.88 8.53 -14.73
C LEU A 231 -3.70 7.40 -15.74
N PHE A 232 -3.72 7.74 -17.02
CA PHE A 232 -3.52 6.77 -18.09
C PHE A 232 -2.04 6.52 -18.33
N GLU A 233 -1.63 5.25 -18.33
CA GLU A 233 -0.24 4.82 -18.32
C GLU A 233 0.18 4.12 -19.61
N LYS A 234 -0.77 3.43 -20.25
CA LYS A 234 -0.51 2.65 -21.47
C LYS A 234 -1.77 2.56 -22.35
N GLU A 235 -1.56 2.11 -23.58
CA GLU A 235 -2.61 1.71 -24.52
C GLU A 235 -2.50 0.21 -24.77
N GLU A 236 -3.62 -0.50 -24.71
CA GLU A 236 -3.73 -1.94 -25.00
C GLU A 236 -5.03 -2.23 -25.73
N ASN A 237 -4.94 -2.88 -26.90
CA ASN A 237 -6.09 -3.33 -27.69
C ASN A 237 -7.17 -2.26 -27.94
N GLY A 238 -6.75 -1.02 -28.21
CA GLY A 238 -7.65 0.11 -28.47
C GLY A 238 -8.25 0.77 -27.23
N TYR A 239 -7.78 0.37 -26.04
CA TYR A 239 -8.14 1.00 -24.76
C TYR A 239 -6.96 1.68 -24.13
N TYR A 240 -7.17 2.84 -23.54
CA TYR A 240 -6.24 3.44 -22.62
C TYR A 240 -6.47 2.89 -21.21
N VAL A 241 -5.39 2.41 -20.58
CA VAL A 241 -5.45 1.78 -19.27
C VAL A 241 -4.64 2.60 -18.29
N GLY A 242 -5.16 2.78 -17.08
CA GLY A 242 -4.49 3.50 -16.01
C GLY A 242 -5.08 3.23 -14.64
N HIS A 243 -4.46 3.81 -13.61
CA HIS A 243 -4.90 3.64 -12.23
C HIS A 243 -5.70 4.84 -11.74
N GLY A 244 -6.81 4.55 -11.06
CA GLY A 244 -7.55 5.52 -10.26
C GLY A 244 -6.79 5.97 -9.01
N ASP A 245 -7.27 7.03 -8.35
CA ASP A 245 -6.73 7.45 -7.05
C ASP A 245 -6.84 6.32 -6.02
N ASN A 246 -7.88 5.49 -6.13
CA ASN A 246 -8.15 4.30 -5.33
C ASN A 246 -7.36 3.04 -5.75
N TYR A 247 -6.37 3.17 -6.64
CA TYR A 247 -5.50 2.10 -7.13
C TYR A 247 -6.18 1.03 -8.01
N LEU A 248 -7.46 1.16 -8.34
CA LEU A 248 -8.11 0.26 -9.28
C LEU A 248 -7.67 0.57 -10.72
N LEU A 249 -7.50 -0.49 -11.51
CA LEU A 249 -7.30 -0.37 -12.95
C LEU A 249 -8.60 0.02 -13.65
N VAL A 250 -8.49 0.97 -14.57
CA VAL A 250 -9.60 1.45 -15.41
C VAL A 250 -9.17 1.44 -16.86
N LYS A 251 -9.99 0.87 -17.74
CA LYS A 251 -9.83 0.95 -19.20
C LYS A 251 -10.90 1.84 -19.82
N VAL A 252 -10.50 2.66 -20.80
CA VAL A 252 -11.37 3.60 -21.48
C VAL A 252 -11.10 3.57 -22.99
N PRO A 253 -12.12 3.40 -23.85
CA PRO A 253 -11.94 3.57 -25.29
C PRO A 253 -11.78 5.07 -25.59
N SER A 254 -10.84 5.44 -26.45
CA SER A 254 -10.65 6.84 -26.85
C SER A 254 -9.89 6.94 -28.18
N ASP A 255 -10.35 7.84 -29.05
CA ASP A 255 -9.63 8.22 -30.28
C ASP A 255 -8.53 9.27 -29.99
N LYS A 256 -8.50 9.83 -28.77
CA LYS A 256 -7.52 10.82 -28.36
C LYS A 256 -6.42 10.18 -27.52
N GLN A 257 -5.19 10.65 -27.71
CA GLN A 257 -4.07 10.22 -26.88
C GLN A 257 -4.31 10.61 -25.40
N LEU A 258 -4.24 9.63 -24.50
CA LEU A 258 -4.46 9.82 -23.07
C LEU A 258 -3.23 9.50 -22.21
N ILE A 259 -2.20 8.82 -22.73
CA ILE A 259 -1.01 8.44 -21.95
C ILE A 259 -0.40 9.67 -21.25
N GLY A 260 -0.10 9.54 -19.97
CA GLY A 260 0.43 10.61 -19.12
C GLY A 260 -0.61 11.64 -18.68
N GLN A 261 -1.87 11.51 -19.08
CA GLN A 261 -2.94 12.45 -18.73
C GLN A 261 -3.76 11.94 -17.54
N LEU A 262 -4.04 12.85 -16.63
CA LEU A 262 -4.95 12.63 -15.51
C LEU A 262 -6.34 13.16 -15.91
N LYS A 263 -7.34 12.27 -15.93
CA LYS A 263 -8.71 12.57 -16.36
C LYS A 263 -9.74 12.07 -15.36
N ASN A 264 -10.88 12.72 -15.34
CA ASN A 264 -12.06 12.19 -14.67
C ASN A 264 -12.76 11.18 -15.59
N VAL A 265 -13.13 10.04 -15.04
CA VAL A 265 -13.74 8.91 -15.74
C VAL A 265 -14.97 8.48 -14.98
N ILE A 266 -16.14 8.47 -15.65
CA ILE A 266 -17.33 7.82 -15.10
C ILE A 266 -17.19 6.32 -15.36
N ILE A 267 -17.39 5.52 -14.33
CA ILE A 267 -17.31 4.06 -14.41
C ILE A 267 -18.66 3.51 -14.87
N ASP A 268 -18.66 2.82 -15.98
CA ASP A 268 -19.88 2.28 -16.62
C ASP A 268 -20.12 0.82 -16.24
N SER A 269 -19.04 0.01 -16.14
CA SER A 269 -19.13 -1.42 -15.86
C SER A 269 -17.83 -1.99 -15.28
N TYR A 270 -17.89 -3.26 -14.90
CA TYR A 270 -16.75 -4.06 -14.44
C TYR A 270 -16.69 -5.38 -15.22
N ASP A 271 -15.53 -5.67 -15.80
CA ASP A 271 -15.20 -6.92 -16.48
C ASP A 271 -13.70 -7.17 -16.27
N GLU A 272 -13.38 -7.90 -15.19
CA GLU A 272 -12.03 -8.08 -14.61
C GLU A 272 -11.36 -6.77 -14.19
N ILE A 273 -11.55 -5.70 -14.96
CA ILE A 273 -11.14 -4.33 -14.61
C ILE A 273 -12.32 -3.36 -14.86
N LEU A 274 -12.22 -2.17 -14.31
CA LEU A 274 -13.26 -1.15 -14.51
C LEU A 274 -13.24 -0.63 -15.95
N ILE A 275 -14.42 -0.44 -16.52
CA ILE A 275 -14.62 0.16 -17.84
C ILE A 275 -15.38 1.47 -17.65
N GLY A 276 -14.94 2.53 -18.32
CA GLY A 276 -15.59 3.83 -18.20
C GLY A 276 -15.38 4.72 -19.42
N ARG A 277 -15.80 5.98 -19.28
CA ARG A 277 -15.63 7.04 -20.29
C ARG A 277 -15.10 8.31 -19.65
N VAL A 278 -14.24 9.03 -20.38
CA VAL A 278 -13.72 10.35 -19.96
C VAL A 278 -14.84 11.38 -19.97
N VAL A 279 -14.87 12.26 -18.96
CA VAL A 279 -15.82 13.38 -18.81
C VAL A 279 -15.09 14.69 -18.59
#